data_93658d6a62ba2f4938ee24380b8460da
#
_entry.id   93658d6a62ba2f4938ee24380b8460da
#
_cell.length_a   1.000
_cell.length_b   1.000
_cell.length_c   1.000
_cell.angle_alpha   90.00
_cell.angle_beta   90.00
_cell.angle_gamma   90.00
#
_symmetry.space_group_name_H-M   'P 1'
#
loop_
_entity.id
_entity.type
_entity.pdbx_description
1 polymer ?
#
loop_
_entity_poly.entity_id
_entity_poly.type
_entity_poly.pdbx_seq_one_letter_code
_entity_poly.pdbx_strand_id
1 'polypeptide(L)'
;MLEINSITFSYPHLTPLFEEFSLDISRGETWAILGPSGCGKTTLLYLLAGLRQPISGQISIEREFLTRPRPRSGLILQDYGLLPWSTVRQNVELGLQVRKFYGEDGRHTPVDFQPAKDVSYWLERLGIAGLANKFPSQISGGQRQRAAIARTLALEPDLLLMDEPFSSLDAITRADLQNLTLHLCAEQNLTLVIVTHAIEEAAALGKKILLLSVAPNRVPRVFENPCAGPGEYRNSWGYHELCDLLWKEMHREAA
;
A
#
# COMPACT_ATOMS: atom_id res chain seq x y z
N MET A 1 14.80 -4.90 3.24
CA MET A 1 13.62 -5.44 2.49
C MET A 1 13.49 -4.75 1.15
N LEU A 2 13.29 -3.45 1.10
CA LEU A 2 13.16 -2.65 -0.10
C LEU A 2 14.21 -1.53 -0.06
N GLU A 3 14.95 -1.36 -1.16
CA GLU A 3 16.02 -0.38 -1.29
C GLU A 3 15.80 0.43 -2.58
N ILE A 4 15.80 1.74 -2.44
CA ILE A 4 15.76 2.71 -3.55
C ILE A 4 17.13 3.37 -3.61
N ASN A 5 17.86 3.20 -4.70
CA ASN A 5 19.21 3.71 -4.84
C ASN A 5 19.28 4.74 -5.97
N SER A 6 19.39 6.03 -5.59
CA SER A 6 19.59 7.20 -6.45
C SER A 6 18.71 7.23 -7.69
N ILE A 7 17.40 6.95 -7.52
CA ILE A 7 16.49 6.92 -8.66
C ILE A 7 16.19 8.33 -9.18
N THR A 8 16.13 8.45 -10.50
CA THR A 8 15.57 9.61 -11.19
C THR A 8 14.37 9.16 -12.01
N PHE A 9 13.25 9.88 -11.89
CA PHE A 9 12.04 9.59 -12.64
C PHE A 9 11.32 10.87 -13.06
N SER A 10 10.93 10.92 -14.34
CA SER A 10 10.00 11.91 -14.88
C SER A 10 9.04 11.25 -15.87
N TYR A 11 7.86 11.85 -16.03
CA TYR A 11 7.02 11.55 -17.19
C TYR A 11 7.56 12.30 -18.41
N PRO A 12 7.30 11.82 -19.65
CA PRO A 12 7.74 12.50 -20.86
C PRO A 12 7.33 13.97 -20.86
N HIS A 13 8.29 14.84 -21.17
CA HIS A 13 8.12 16.29 -21.26
C HIS A 13 7.73 17.01 -19.96
N LEU A 14 7.85 16.35 -18.79
CA LEU A 14 7.60 16.96 -17.49
C LEU A 14 8.88 17.09 -16.68
N THR A 15 8.86 17.97 -15.68
CA THR A 15 9.91 18.08 -14.68
C THR A 15 10.07 16.75 -13.90
N PRO A 16 11.28 16.37 -13.50
CA PRO A 16 11.49 15.18 -12.69
C PRO A 16 10.64 15.21 -11.40
N LEU A 17 10.01 14.09 -11.09
CA LEU A 17 9.33 13.89 -9.80
C LEU A 17 10.33 13.48 -8.72
N PHE A 18 11.31 12.66 -9.10
CA PHE A 18 12.40 12.19 -8.26
C PHE A 18 13.72 12.43 -8.99
N GLU A 19 14.75 12.86 -8.24
CA GLU A 19 16.07 13.15 -8.77
C GLU A 19 17.12 12.69 -7.74
N GLU A 20 17.88 11.65 -8.09
CA GLU A 20 18.85 10.99 -7.21
C GLU A 20 18.26 10.57 -5.84
N PHE A 21 16.99 10.23 -5.83
CA PHE A 21 16.24 9.90 -4.62
C PHE A 21 16.60 8.51 -4.10
N SER A 22 16.92 8.41 -2.80
CA SER A 22 17.27 7.15 -2.13
C SER A 22 16.43 6.97 -0.87
N LEU A 23 15.98 5.74 -0.60
CA LEU A 23 15.20 5.39 0.58
C LEU A 23 15.29 3.90 0.87
N ASP A 24 15.40 3.52 2.15
CA ASP A 24 15.39 2.13 2.60
C ASP A 24 14.17 1.85 3.48
N ILE A 25 13.51 0.72 3.21
CA ILE A 25 12.37 0.23 3.98
C ILE A 25 12.71 -1.17 4.49
N SER A 26 12.67 -1.38 5.80
CA SER A 26 12.95 -2.67 6.43
C SER A 26 11.73 -3.59 6.38
N ARG A 27 11.95 -4.90 6.54
CA ARG A 27 10.87 -5.88 6.58
C ARG A 27 9.97 -5.66 7.81
N GLY A 28 8.66 -5.76 7.61
CA GLY A 28 7.65 -5.59 8.67
C GLY A 28 7.43 -4.14 9.11
N GLU A 29 8.09 -3.17 8.49
CA GLU A 29 7.80 -1.75 8.75
C GLU A 29 6.48 -1.33 8.11
N THR A 30 5.82 -0.35 8.74
CA THR A 30 4.66 0.34 8.18
C THR A 30 5.04 1.77 7.84
N TRP A 31 4.94 2.11 6.57
CA TRP A 31 5.27 3.43 6.03
C TRP A 31 4.05 4.14 5.49
N ALA A 32 3.92 5.42 5.78
CA ALA A 32 2.97 6.30 5.14
C ALA A 32 3.72 7.30 4.26
N ILE A 33 3.29 7.45 3.00
CA ILE A 33 3.80 8.47 2.08
C ILE A 33 2.76 9.58 2.04
N LEU A 34 3.12 10.74 2.57
CA LEU A 34 2.30 11.93 2.68
C LEU A 34 2.84 13.03 1.75
N GLY A 35 2.00 13.92 1.30
CA GLY A 35 2.42 15.08 0.49
C GLY A 35 1.28 15.68 -0.33
N PRO A 36 1.47 16.85 -0.94
CA PRO A 36 0.46 17.53 -1.74
C PRO A 36 0.09 16.75 -3.01
N SER A 37 -0.99 17.16 -3.67
CA SER A 37 -1.38 16.58 -4.96
C SER A 37 -0.28 16.85 -6.00
N GLY A 38 0.03 15.83 -6.82
CA GLY A 38 1.03 15.94 -7.88
C GLY A 38 2.50 15.79 -7.45
N CYS A 39 2.81 15.65 -6.15
CA CYS A 39 4.19 15.52 -5.69
C CYS A 39 4.87 14.17 -6.01
N GLY A 40 4.13 13.18 -6.56
CA GLY A 40 4.69 11.91 -6.99
C GLY A 40 4.36 10.71 -6.11
N LYS A 41 3.44 10.79 -5.13
CA LYS A 41 3.09 9.67 -4.21
C LYS A 41 2.68 8.39 -4.96
N THR A 42 1.66 8.47 -5.79
CA THR A 42 1.18 7.33 -6.62
C THR A 42 2.27 6.86 -7.58
N THR A 43 3.08 7.78 -8.11
CA THR A 43 4.21 7.41 -8.99
C THR A 43 5.26 6.61 -8.23
N LEU A 44 5.62 7.03 -7.00
CA LEU A 44 6.53 6.26 -6.16
C LEU A 44 5.96 4.87 -5.87
N LEU A 45 4.68 4.79 -5.55
CA LEU A 45 4.00 3.51 -5.33
C LEU A 45 4.08 2.60 -6.57
N TYR A 46 3.90 3.15 -7.78
CA TYR A 46 4.00 2.38 -9.04
C TYR A 46 5.44 1.95 -9.34
N LEU A 47 6.43 2.75 -8.98
CA LEU A 47 7.84 2.36 -9.05
C LEU A 47 8.10 1.17 -8.10
N LEU A 48 7.61 1.23 -6.85
CA LEU A 48 7.72 0.14 -5.87
C LEU A 48 6.94 -1.12 -6.25
N ALA A 49 5.87 -0.98 -7.02
CA ALA A 49 5.11 -2.11 -7.56
C ALA A 49 5.76 -2.75 -8.81
N GLY A 50 6.82 -2.13 -9.37
CA GLY A 50 7.45 -2.56 -10.62
C GLY A 50 6.62 -2.27 -11.87
N LEU A 51 5.57 -1.42 -11.75
CA LEU A 51 4.71 -0.98 -12.86
C LEU A 51 5.33 0.14 -13.67
N ARG A 52 6.31 0.83 -13.10
CA ARG A 52 7.14 1.84 -13.75
C ARG A 52 8.60 1.56 -13.44
N GLN A 53 9.47 2.00 -14.34
CA GLN A 53 10.92 1.89 -14.17
C GLN A 53 11.52 3.28 -14.04
N PRO A 54 12.50 3.50 -13.16
CA PRO A 54 13.23 4.75 -13.10
C PRO A 54 14.05 4.96 -14.39
N ILE A 55 14.33 6.21 -14.73
CA ILE A 55 15.21 6.59 -15.87
C ILE A 55 16.67 6.25 -15.54
N SER A 56 17.05 6.47 -14.28
CA SER A 56 18.36 6.10 -13.73
C SER A 56 18.23 5.68 -12.28
N GLY A 57 19.28 5.06 -11.73
CA GLY A 57 19.23 4.42 -10.42
C GLY A 57 18.52 3.06 -10.49
N GLN A 58 18.23 2.49 -9.33
CA GLN A 58 17.64 1.15 -9.26
C GLN A 58 16.79 0.98 -7.99
N ILE A 59 15.82 0.09 -8.08
CA ILE A 59 15.02 -0.36 -6.93
C ILE A 59 15.28 -1.85 -6.77
N SER A 60 15.51 -2.31 -5.55
CA SER A 60 15.61 -3.73 -5.23
C SER A 60 14.66 -4.11 -4.09
N ILE A 61 14.12 -5.32 -4.16
CA ILE A 61 13.31 -5.94 -3.11
C ILE A 61 13.91 -7.31 -2.81
N GLU A 62 14.23 -7.57 -1.53
CA GLU A 62 14.91 -8.80 -1.09
C GLU A 62 16.22 -9.05 -1.87
N ARG A 63 16.96 -7.98 -2.16
CA ARG A 63 18.23 -7.97 -2.92
C ARG A 63 18.08 -8.33 -4.40
N GLU A 64 16.86 -8.43 -4.92
CA GLU A 64 16.59 -8.64 -6.35
C GLU A 64 16.17 -7.33 -7.01
N PHE A 65 16.72 -7.02 -8.17
CA PHE A 65 16.35 -5.81 -8.91
C PHE A 65 14.91 -5.88 -9.40
N LEU A 66 14.15 -4.82 -9.11
CA LEU A 66 12.75 -4.70 -9.48
C LEU A 66 12.60 -4.20 -10.92
N THR A 67 12.61 -5.12 -11.89
CA THR A 67 12.46 -4.82 -13.32
C THR A 67 11.04 -5.03 -13.83
N ARG A 68 10.15 -5.63 -13.03
CA ARG A 68 8.75 -5.95 -13.34
C ARG A 68 7.96 -6.17 -12.05
N PRO A 69 6.61 -6.20 -12.13
CA PRO A 69 5.80 -6.55 -10.96
C PRO A 69 6.21 -7.89 -10.34
N ARG A 70 6.37 -7.87 -9.01
CA ARG A 70 6.82 -9.02 -8.23
C ARG A 70 5.61 -9.83 -7.75
N PRO A 71 5.61 -11.17 -7.85
CA PRO A 71 4.47 -12.01 -7.43
C PRO A 71 4.10 -11.87 -5.95
N ARG A 72 5.06 -11.52 -5.08
CA ARG A 72 4.85 -11.34 -3.63
C ARG A 72 4.61 -9.89 -3.22
N SER A 73 4.41 -8.99 -4.16
CA SER A 73 3.97 -7.61 -3.90
C SER A 73 2.48 -7.49 -4.17
N GLY A 74 1.72 -7.07 -3.16
CA GLY A 74 0.30 -6.76 -3.28
C GLY A 74 0.10 -5.28 -3.53
N LEU A 75 -0.78 -4.93 -4.48
CA LEU A 75 -1.15 -3.54 -4.76
C LEU A 75 -2.68 -3.38 -4.66
N ILE A 76 -3.11 -2.43 -3.84
CA ILE A 76 -4.51 -2.01 -3.73
C ILE A 76 -4.61 -0.57 -4.25
N LEU A 77 -5.39 -0.39 -5.30
CA LEU A 77 -5.64 0.91 -5.94
C LEU A 77 -6.77 1.66 -5.24
N GLN A 78 -6.85 2.94 -5.47
CA GLN A 78 -7.86 3.84 -4.91
C GLN A 78 -9.31 3.42 -5.24
N ASP A 79 -9.55 2.85 -6.43
CA ASP A 79 -10.84 2.32 -6.89
C ASP A 79 -11.07 0.85 -6.54
N TYR A 80 -10.24 0.29 -5.64
CA TYR A 80 -10.23 -1.12 -5.22
C TYR A 80 -9.82 -2.13 -6.32
N GLY A 81 -9.90 -1.78 -7.60
CA GLY A 81 -9.58 -2.63 -8.75
C GLY A 81 -10.40 -3.93 -8.82
N LEU A 82 -11.59 -3.99 -8.22
CA LEU A 82 -12.46 -5.17 -8.31
C LEU A 82 -13.09 -5.28 -9.69
N LEU A 83 -13.18 -6.50 -10.21
CA LEU A 83 -13.87 -6.79 -11.46
C LEU A 83 -15.39 -6.68 -11.24
N PRO A 84 -16.10 -5.73 -11.88
CA PRO A 84 -17.51 -5.47 -11.60
C PRO A 84 -18.45 -6.61 -12.04
N TRP A 85 -18.01 -7.44 -12.96
CA TRP A 85 -18.75 -8.62 -13.49
C TRP A 85 -18.46 -9.92 -12.74
N SER A 86 -17.60 -9.89 -11.74
CA SER A 86 -17.24 -11.04 -10.91
C SER A 86 -17.78 -10.86 -9.50
N THR A 87 -18.19 -11.96 -8.87
CA THR A 87 -18.63 -11.93 -7.47
C THR A 87 -17.46 -11.61 -6.52
N VAL A 88 -17.75 -11.32 -5.26
CA VAL A 88 -16.72 -11.10 -4.23
C VAL A 88 -15.78 -12.29 -4.13
N ARG A 89 -16.31 -13.53 -4.09
CA ARG A 89 -15.49 -14.75 -4.07
C ARG A 89 -14.58 -14.84 -5.30
N GLN A 90 -15.14 -14.67 -6.49
CA GLN A 90 -14.38 -14.72 -7.74
C GLN A 90 -13.29 -13.65 -7.82
N ASN A 91 -13.55 -12.44 -7.30
CA ASN A 91 -12.55 -11.40 -7.18
C ASN A 91 -11.38 -11.82 -6.27
N VAL A 92 -11.67 -12.44 -5.12
CA VAL A 92 -10.63 -12.92 -4.20
C VAL A 92 -9.83 -14.08 -4.81
N GLU A 93 -10.49 -14.97 -5.54
CA GLU A 93 -9.87 -16.12 -6.23
C GLU A 93 -9.02 -15.72 -7.43
N LEU A 94 -9.28 -14.56 -8.05
CA LEU A 94 -8.68 -14.15 -9.32
C LEU A 94 -7.16 -14.30 -9.35
N GLY A 95 -6.48 -13.78 -8.35
CA GLY A 95 -5.02 -13.84 -8.29
C GLY A 95 -4.49 -15.29 -8.21
N LEU A 96 -5.19 -16.15 -7.48
CA LEU A 96 -4.85 -17.57 -7.38
C LEU A 96 -5.08 -18.30 -8.71
N GLN A 97 -6.17 -17.97 -9.43
CA GLN A 97 -6.44 -18.52 -10.76
C GLN A 97 -5.38 -18.09 -11.78
N VAL A 98 -4.99 -16.80 -11.77
CA VAL A 98 -3.91 -16.29 -12.62
C VAL A 98 -2.60 -17.01 -12.33
N ARG A 99 -2.23 -17.18 -11.06
CA ARG A 99 -1.03 -17.93 -10.68
C ARG A 99 -1.09 -19.38 -11.15
N LYS A 100 -2.22 -20.05 -10.98
CA LYS A 100 -2.40 -21.44 -11.44
C LYS A 100 -2.25 -21.56 -12.95
N PHE A 101 -2.74 -20.58 -13.71
CA PHE A 101 -2.64 -20.56 -15.17
C PHE A 101 -1.21 -20.37 -15.67
N TYR A 102 -0.41 -19.50 -15.03
CA TYR A 102 0.97 -19.20 -15.43
C TYR A 102 2.02 -20.01 -14.63
N GLY A 103 1.59 -20.96 -13.79
CA GLY A 103 2.34 -21.47 -12.67
C GLY A 103 3.60 -22.27 -12.94
N GLU A 104 3.65 -23.02 -14.03
CA GLU A 104 4.80 -23.93 -14.27
C GLU A 104 6.02 -23.22 -14.89
N ASP A 105 5.84 -22.10 -15.58
CA ASP A 105 6.94 -21.38 -16.23
C ASP A 105 7.80 -20.54 -15.28
N GLY A 106 7.50 -20.52 -13.97
CA GLY A 106 8.29 -19.85 -12.92
C GLY A 106 8.45 -18.32 -13.06
N ARG A 107 7.97 -17.71 -14.13
CA ARG A 107 8.15 -16.27 -14.43
C ARG A 107 7.22 -15.38 -13.63
N HIS A 108 6.06 -15.91 -13.22
CA HIS A 108 4.99 -15.14 -12.57
C HIS A 108 4.54 -15.73 -11.24
N THR A 109 4.98 -16.95 -10.92
CA THR A 109 4.61 -17.65 -9.68
C THR A 109 5.83 -18.39 -9.15
N PRO A 110 6.11 -18.35 -7.84
CA PRO A 110 7.04 -19.27 -7.22
C PRO A 110 6.62 -20.71 -7.52
N VAL A 111 7.57 -21.56 -7.92
CA VAL A 111 7.35 -22.96 -8.38
C VAL A 111 6.54 -23.80 -7.37
N ASP A 112 6.66 -23.49 -6.07
CA ASP A 112 6.05 -24.22 -4.97
C ASP A 112 4.93 -23.44 -4.26
N PHE A 113 4.30 -22.44 -4.93
CA PHE A 113 3.28 -21.64 -4.27
C PHE A 113 1.99 -22.46 -4.07
N GLN A 114 1.76 -22.84 -2.83
CA GLN A 114 0.46 -23.30 -2.34
C GLN A 114 0.00 -22.33 -1.25
N PRO A 115 -1.19 -21.67 -1.40
CA PRO A 115 -1.65 -20.76 -0.37
C PRO A 115 -1.90 -21.52 0.93
N ALA A 116 -1.31 -21.06 2.04
CA ALA A 116 -1.51 -21.65 3.37
C ALA A 116 -2.96 -21.46 3.85
N LYS A 117 -3.65 -20.47 3.31
CA LYS A 117 -5.04 -20.11 3.63
C LYS A 117 -5.90 -20.10 2.37
N ASP A 118 -7.07 -20.73 2.44
CA ASP A 118 -8.02 -20.70 1.34
C ASP A 118 -8.79 -19.37 1.26
N VAL A 119 -9.54 -19.19 0.21
CA VAL A 119 -10.36 -17.99 -0.01
C VAL A 119 -11.43 -17.83 1.08
N SER A 120 -12.02 -18.93 1.58
CA SER A 120 -13.05 -18.87 2.61
C SER A 120 -12.51 -18.31 3.92
N TYR A 121 -11.29 -18.70 4.30
CA TYR A 121 -10.59 -18.11 5.45
C TYR A 121 -10.49 -16.58 5.35
N TRP A 122 -10.09 -16.05 4.18
CA TRP A 122 -9.96 -14.60 4.01
C TRP A 122 -11.30 -13.88 4.00
N LEU A 123 -12.35 -14.49 3.42
CA LEU A 123 -13.70 -13.94 3.45
C LEU A 123 -14.25 -13.87 4.88
N GLU A 124 -14.03 -14.90 5.68
CA GLU A 124 -14.42 -14.93 7.10
C GLU A 124 -13.60 -13.93 7.93
N ARG A 125 -12.28 -13.94 7.79
CA ARG A 125 -11.37 -13.06 8.54
C ARG A 125 -11.65 -11.57 8.30
N LEU A 126 -12.12 -11.23 7.11
CA LEU A 126 -12.50 -9.87 6.74
C LEU A 126 -13.99 -9.56 6.94
N GLY A 127 -14.77 -10.51 7.48
CA GLY A 127 -16.20 -10.33 7.78
C GLY A 127 -17.08 -10.13 6.56
N ILE A 128 -16.73 -10.74 5.43
CA ILE A 128 -17.47 -10.64 4.15
C ILE A 128 -17.90 -12.00 3.60
N ALA A 129 -17.84 -13.07 4.38
CA ALA A 129 -18.24 -14.40 3.95
C ALA A 129 -19.70 -14.44 3.45
N GLY A 130 -20.62 -13.75 4.13
CA GLY A 130 -22.03 -13.63 3.70
C GLY A 130 -22.26 -12.85 2.41
N LEU A 131 -21.19 -12.21 1.86
CA LEU A 131 -21.24 -11.44 0.63
C LEU A 131 -20.56 -12.16 -0.54
N ALA A 132 -20.08 -13.38 -0.36
CA ALA A 132 -19.28 -14.14 -1.31
C ALA A 132 -19.89 -14.19 -2.73
N ASN A 133 -21.20 -14.31 -2.84
CA ASN A 133 -21.94 -14.41 -4.09
C ASN A 133 -22.48 -13.07 -4.63
N LYS A 134 -22.21 -11.96 -3.93
CA LYS A 134 -22.61 -10.61 -4.38
C LYS A 134 -21.58 -10.02 -5.34
N PHE A 135 -22.05 -9.12 -6.20
CA PHE A 135 -21.19 -8.33 -7.08
C PHE A 135 -20.73 -7.04 -6.40
N PRO A 136 -19.61 -6.43 -6.82
CA PRO A 136 -19.10 -5.18 -6.26
C PRO A 136 -20.13 -4.04 -6.22
N SER A 137 -21.07 -3.99 -7.19
CA SER A 137 -22.15 -3.00 -7.22
C SER A 137 -23.21 -3.18 -6.14
N GLN A 138 -23.27 -4.35 -5.48
CA GLN A 138 -24.26 -4.73 -4.48
C GLN A 138 -23.75 -4.58 -3.04
N ILE A 139 -22.53 -4.08 -2.86
CA ILE A 139 -21.87 -3.98 -1.56
C ILE A 139 -21.37 -2.56 -1.31
N SER A 140 -21.21 -2.19 -0.02
CA SER A 140 -20.74 -0.86 0.37
C SER A 140 -19.26 -0.63 0.03
N GLY A 141 -18.78 0.63 0.10
CA GLY A 141 -17.38 0.99 -0.09
C GLY A 141 -16.44 0.24 0.83
N GLY A 142 -16.75 0.19 2.13
CA GLY A 142 -15.96 -0.56 3.11
C GLY A 142 -15.94 -2.07 2.84
N GLN A 143 -17.05 -2.64 2.35
CA GLN A 143 -17.11 -4.05 1.94
C GLN A 143 -16.28 -4.31 0.68
N ARG A 144 -16.28 -3.37 -0.28
CA ARG A 144 -15.39 -3.44 -1.46
C ARG A 144 -13.92 -3.40 -1.04
N GLN A 145 -13.57 -2.51 -0.12
CA GLN A 145 -12.22 -2.43 0.41
C GLN A 145 -11.78 -3.73 1.10
N ARG A 146 -12.65 -4.32 1.92
CA ARG A 146 -12.41 -5.65 2.55
C ARG A 146 -12.18 -6.74 1.48
N ALA A 147 -12.95 -6.73 0.40
CA ALA A 147 -12.76 -7.66 -0.71
C ALA A 147 -11.44 -7.45 -1.45
N ALA A 148 -11.01 -6.20 -1.66
CA ALA A 148 -9.70 -5.89 -2.25
C ALA A 148 -8.54 -6.34 -1.35
N ILE A 149 -8.64 -6.14 -0.04
CA ILE A 149 -7.67 -6.63 0.94
C ILE A 149 -7.64 -8.18 0.91
N ALA A 150 -8.81 -8.85 0.94
CA ALA A 150 -8.91 -10.32 0.85
C ALA A 150 -8.21 -10.87 -0.40
N ARG A 151 -8.50 -10.28 -1.57
CA ARG A 151 -7.87 -10.65 -2.84
C ARG A 151 -6.36 -10.56 -2.79
N THR A 152 -5.86 -9.50 -2.19
CA THR A 152 -4.42 -9.25 -2.11
C THR A 152 -3.74 -10.21 -1.13
N LEU A 153 -4.33 -10.40 0.07
CA LEU A 153 -3.77 -11.27 1.11
C LEU A 153 -3.85 -12.77 0.74
N ALA A 154 -4.82 -13.18 -0.07
CA ALA A 154 -4.90 -14.55 -0.60
C ALA A 154 -3.65 -14.96 -1.40
N LEU A 155 -2.88 -14.00 -1.89
CA LEU A 155 -1.61 -14.22 -2.60
C LEU A 155 -0.39 -14.29 -1.69
N GLU A 156 -0.57 -14.17 -0.38
CA GLU A 156 0.50 -14.20 0.63
C GLU A 156 1.68 -13.27 0.27
N PRO A 157 1.39 -11.97 0.11
CA PRO A 157 2.45 -11.00 -0.17
C PRO A 157 3.39 -10.85 1.04
N ASP A 158 4.59 -10.33 0.80
CA ASP A 158 5.49 -9.83 1.86
C ASP A 158 5.57 -8.30 1.86
N LEU A 159 5.08 -7.66 0.77
CA LEU A 159 4.95 -6.22 0.61
C LEU A 159 3.52 -5.87 0.21
N LEU A 160 2.87 -5.00 0.97
CA LEU A 160 1.54 -4.47 0.68
C LEU A 160 1.64 -2.98 0.37
N LEU A 161 1.25 -2.61 -0.84
CA LEU A 161 1.22 -1.26 -1.36
C LEU A 161 -0.24 -0.81 -1.47
N MET A 162 -0.58 0.38 -0.95
CA MET A 162 -1.96 0.87 -0.94
C MET A 162 -2.00 2.34 -1.39
N ASP A 163 -2.80 2.64 -2.42
CA ASP A 163 -2.99 3.99 -2.94
C ASP A 163 -4.31 4.58 -2.45
N GLU A 164 -4.27 5.50 -1.51
CA GLU A 164 -5.42 6.19 -0.89
C GLU A 164 -6.60 5.26 -0.51
N PRO A 165 -6.34 4.12 0.16
CA PRO A 165 -7.30 3.01 0.25
C PRO A 165 -8.55 3.34 1.09
N PHE A 166 -8.51 4.37 1.93
CA PHE A 166 -9.59 4.69 2.86
C PHE A 166 -10.25 6.04 2.61
N SER A 167 -9.88 6.73 1.51
CA SER A 167 -10.31 8.11 1.23
C SER A 167 -11.82 8.25 1.04
N SER A 168 -12.49 7.24 0.47
CA SER A 168 -13.93 7.27 0.17
C SER A 168 -14.83 6.71 1.30
N LEU A 169 -14.25 6.41 2.48
CA LEU A 169 -14.97 5.78 3.58
C LEU A 169 -15.41 6.80 4.64
N ASP A 170 -16.54 6.52 5.30
CA ASP A 170 -16.94 7.26 6.50
C ASP A 170 -15.94 7.02 7.65
N ALA A 171 -15.94 7.90 8.65
CA ALA A 171 -14.94 7.92 9.70
C ALA A 171 -14.88 6.62 10.53
N ILE A 172 -16.04 6.01 10.83
CA ILE A 172 -16.12 4.79 11.65
C ILE A 172 -15.57 3.60 10.85
N THR A 173 -16.10 3.38 9.65
CA THR A 173 -15.64 2.31 8.75
C THR A 173 -14.16 2.44 8.43
N ARG A 174 -13.68 3.67 8.24
CA ARG A 174 -12.26 3.96 8.00
C ARG A 174 -11.40 3.52 9.17
N ALA A 175 -11.74 3.93 10.40
CA ALA A 175 -10.99 3.57 11.60
C ALA A 175 -10.92 2.04 11.81
N ASP A 176 -12.04 1.35 11.63
CA ASP A 176 -12.12 -0.10 11.75
C ASP A 176 -11.23 -0.82 10.72
N LEU A 177 -11.27 -0.36 9.45
CA LEU A 177 -10.47 -0.96 8.39
C LEU A 177 -8.97 -0.67 8.53
N GLN A 178 -8.60 0.51 9.01
CA GLN A 178 -7.23 0.85 9.32
C GLN A 178 -6.67 -0.04 10.43
N ASN A 179 -7.41 -0.21 11.52
CA ASN A 179 -7.04 -1.11 12.62
C ASN A 179 -6.91 -2.56 12.13
N LEU A 180 -7.89 -3.04 11.37
CA LEU A 180 -7.86 -4.37 10.79
C LEU A 180 -6.63 -4.57 9.89
N THR A 181 -6.31 -3.60 9.04
CA THR A 181 -5.13 -3.65 8.15
C THR A 181 -3.85 -3.75 8.96
N LEU A 182 -3.67 -2.94 10.00
CA LEU A 182 -2.50 -2.99 10.88
C LEU A 182 -2.36 -4.34 11.61
N HIS A 183 -3.48 -4.90 12.11
CA HIS A 183 -3.46 -6.22 12.73
C HIS A 183 -3.04 -7.32 11.74
N LEU A 184 -3.59 -7.30 10.52
CA LEU A 184 -3.23 -8.26 9.48
C LEU A 184 -1.75 -8.13 9.05
N CYS A 185 -1.25 -6.89 8.95
CA CYS A 185 0.16 -6.65 8.66
C CYS A 185 1.06 -7.21 9.76
N ALA A 186 0.72 -7.01 11.03
CA ALA A 186 1.48 -7.53 12.16
C ALA A 186 1.43 -9.06 12.23
N GLU A 187 0.25 -9.67 12.08
CA GLU A 187 0.06 -11.13 12.07
C GLU A 187 0.85 -11.83 10.96
N GLN A 188 0.93 -11.22 9.78
CA GLN A 188 1.59 -11.78 8.60
C GLN A 188 3.04 -11.31 8.42
N ASN A 189 3.54 -10.46 9.32
CA ASN A 189 4.85 -9.78 9.19
C ASN A 189 5.02 -9.08 7.83
N LEU A 190 3.95 -8.38 7.37
CA LEU A 190 3.94 -7.67 6.11
C LEU A 190 4.63 -6.31 6.24
N THR A 191 5.37 -5.95 5.20
CA THR A 191 5.81 -4.56 5.01
C THR A 191 4.67 -3.80 4.35
N LEU A 192 4.23 -2.70 4.97
CA LEU A 192 3.15 -1.85 4.46
C LEU A 192 3.70 -0.51 3.97
N VAL A 193 3.32 -0.13 2.76
CA VAL A 193 3.52 1.23 2.25
C VAL A 193 2.16 1.77 1.79
N ILE A 194 1.69 2.79 2.47
CA ILE A 194 0.41 3.44 2.15
C ILE A 194 0.66 4.87 1.64
N VAL A 195 0.00 5.23 0.57
CA VAL A 195 -0.06 6.61 0.07
C VAL A 195 -1.34 7.25 0.56
N THR A 196 -1.24 8.44 1.10
CA THR A 196 -2.39 9.23 1.55
C THR A 196 -2.12 10.73 1.45
N HIS A 197 -3.18 11.52 1.42
CA HIS A 197 -3.13 12.97 1.58
C HIS A 197 -3.65 13.42 2.96
N ALA A 198 -4.14 12.48 3.78
CA ALA A 198 -4.68 12.76 5.12
C ALA A 198 -3.59 12.56 6.18
N ILE A 199 -3.26 13.65 6.89
CA ILE A 199 -2.25 13.65 7.95
C ILE A 199 -2.60 12.67 9.05
N GLU A 200 -3.87 12.65 9.47
CA GLU A 200 -4.39 11.77 10.52
C GLU A 200 -4.25 10.28 10.15
N GLU A 201 -4.40 9.97 8.87
CA GLU A 201 -4.20 8.62 8.37
C GLU A 201 -2.73 8.22 8.39
N ALA A 202 -1.86 9.10 7.88
CA ALA A 202 -0.41 8.88 7.92
C ALA A 202 0.09 8.68 9.35
N ALA A 203 -0.35 9.52 10.29
CA ALA A 203 0.00 9.42 11.70
C ALA A 203 -0.54 8.14 12.37
N ALA A 204 -1.74 7.68 11.98
CA ALA A 204 -2.34 6.48 12.56
C ALA A 204 -1.68 5.18 12.08
N LEU A 205 -1.24 5.12 10.83
CA LEU A 205 -0.80 3.89 10.17
C LEU A 205 0.72 3.76 10.03
N GLY A 206 1.41 4.87 9.78
CA GLY A 206 2.85 4.85 9.51
C GLY A 206 3.69 4.92 10.77
N LYS A 207 4.48 3.87 11.04
CA LYS A 207 5.58 3.96 12.03
C LYS A 207 6.70 4.84 11.51
N LYS A 208 6.79 4.99 10.20
CA LYS A 208 7.62 5.99 9.53
C LYS A 208 6.78 6.71 8.48
N ILE A 209 6.94 8.02 8.40
CA ILE A 209 6.17 8.87 7.50
C ILE A 209 7.15 9.58 6.57
N LEU A 210 7.09 9.24 5.29
CA LEU A 210 7.81 9.95 4.23
C LEU A 210 6.97 11.14 3.78
N LEU A 211 7.45 12.34 4.01
CA LEU A 211 6.85 13.56 3.49
C LEU A 211 7.49 13.93 2.16
N LEU A 212 6.72 13.82 1.08
CA LEU A 212 7.11 14.32 -0.23
C LEU A 212 6.71 15.78 -0.39
N SER A 213 7.59 16.54 -1.02
CA SER A 213 7.41 17.96 -1.31
C SER A 213 7.01 18.20 -2.77
N VAL A 214 6.96 19.46 -3.16
CA VAL A 214 6.84 19.84 -4.57
C VAL A 214 8.05 19.29 -5.34
N ALA A 215 7.78 18.62 -6.46
CA ALA A 215 8.83 18.01 -7.28
C ALA A 215 9.90 19.04 -7.75
N PRO A 216 11.16 18.63 -7.89
CA PRO A 216 11.70 17.29 -7.73
C PRO A 216 12.04 16.92 -6.28
N ASN A 217 11.67 15.70 -5.85
CA ASN A 217 12.09 15.16 -4.58
C ASN A 217 13.50 14.57 -4.69
N ARG A 218 14.44 15.06 -3.89
CA ARG A 218 15.86 14.63 -3.88
C ARG A 218 16.24 13.95 -2.59
N VAL A 219 15.87 14.54 -1.47
CA VAL A 219 16.20 14.04 -0.14
C VAL A 219 14.93 13.59 0.58
N PRO A 220 14.86 12.34 1.05
CA PRO A 220 13.70 11.88 1.79
C PRO A 220 13.58 12.58 3.14
N ARG A 221 12.41 13.12 3.43
CA ARG A 221 12.07 13.69 4.74
C ARG A 221 11.23 12.67 5.49
N VAL A 222 11.85 12.00 6.44
CA VAL A 222 11.23 10.90 7.19
C VAL A 222 10.99 11.34 8.63
N PHE A 223 9.77 11.10 9.12
CA PHE A 223 9.35 11.31 10.49
C PHE A 223 9.14 9.96 11.16
N GLU A 224 9.81 9.74 12.28
CA GLU A 224 9.65 8.53 13.09
C GLU A 224 8.37 8.64 13.94
N ASN A 225 7.59 7.56 13.97
CA ASN A 225 6.35 7.45 14.72
C ASN A 225 6.20 6.04 15.32
N PRO A 226 7.07 5.67 16.27
CA PRO A 226 7.13 4.31 16.81
C PRO A 226 5.84 3.88 17.52
N CYS A 227 5.01 4.83 17.94
CA CYS A 227 3.76 4.58 18.62
C CYS A 227 2.59 4.32 17.68
N ALA A 228 2.75 4.47 16.34
CA ALA A 228 1.70 4.14 15.39
C ALA A 228 1.25 2.68 15.54
N GLY A 229 -0.04 2.47 15.56
CA GLY A 229 -0.61 1.15 15.75
C GLY A 229 -2.11 1.16 15.98
N PRO A 230 -2.73 -0.03 16.07
CA PRO A 230 -4.13 -0.13 16.39
C PRO A 230 -4.42 0.28 17.84
N GLY A 231 -5.63 0.82 18.09
CA GLY A 231 -6.09 1.14 19.45
C GLY A 231 -6.03 2.61 19.81
N GLU A 232 -5.68 2.91 21.07
CA GLU A 232 -5.85 4.24 21.67
C GLU A 232 -4.81 5.29 21.27
N TYR A 233 -3.82 4.94 20.44
CA TYR A 233 -2.78 5.90 20.04
C TYR A 233 -3.37 7.21 19.49
N ARG A 234 -4.46 7.15 18.75
CA ARG A 234 -5.14 8.34 18.18
C ARG A 234 -5.65 9.34 19.24
N ASN A 235 -5.84 8.88 20.48
CA ASN A 235 -6.27 9.72 21.61
C ASN A 235 -5.08 10.27 22.40
N SER A 236 -3.84 9.93 22.01
CA SER A 236 -2.65 10.32 22.73
C SER A 236 -2.18 11.73 22.36
N TRP A 237 -1.52 12.39 23.30
CA TRP A 237 -0.84 13.67 23.05
C TRP A 237 0.15 13.56 21.88
N GLY A 238 0.97 12.49 21.85
CA GLY A 238 1.98 12.30 20.81
C GLY A 238 1.41 12.19 19.40
N TYR A 239 0.19 11.64 19.24
CA TYR A 239 -0.51 11.62 17.96
C TYR A 239 -0.86 13.03 17.48
N HIS A 240 -1.44 13.85 18.36
CA HIS A 240 -1.83 15.22 18.00
C HIS A 240 -0.61 16.10 17.72
N GLU A 241 0.45 15.98 18.52
CA GLU A 241 1.72 16.70 18.31
C GLU A 241 2.34 16.34 16.96
N LEU A 242 2.31 15.05 16.57
CA LEU A 242 2.80 14.62 15.27
C LEU A 242 1.93 15.17 14.13
N CYS A 243 0.60 15.14 14.26
CA CYS A 243 -0.30 15.73 13.26
C CYS A 243 -0.02 17.24 13.08
N ASP A 244 0.17 17.98 14.15
CA ASP A 244 0.50 19.40 14.11
C ASP A 244 1.86 19.66 13.45
N LEU A 245 2.85 18.82 13.75
CA LEU A 245 4.17 18.90 13.12
C LEU A 245 4.07 18.66 11.62
N LEU A 246 3.41 17.57 11.19
CA LEU A 246 3.23 17.23 9.77
C LEU A 246 2.46 18.33 9.03
N TRP A 247 1.44 18.90 9.68
CA TRP A 247 0.68 20.01 9.11
C TRP A 247 1.56 21.23 8.86
N LYS A 248 2.38 21.63 9.83
CA LYS A 248 3.33 22.75 9.70
C LYS A 248 4.34 22.50 8.58
N GLU A 249 4.89 21.30 8.52
CA GLU A 249 5.90 20.94 7.52
C GLU A 249 5.33 20.88 6.10
N MET A 250 4.09 20.42 5.93
CA MET A 250 3.39 20.44 4.63
C MET A 250 3.12 21.87 4.12
N HIS A 251 2.78 22.81 5.03
CA HIS A 251 2.46 24.20 4.65
C HIS A 251 3.69 25.09 4.50
N ARG A 252 4.82 24.69 5.09
CA ARG A 252 6.08 25.43 4.97
C ARG A 252 6.64 25.45 3.54
N GLU A 253 6.30 24.47 2.75
CA GLU A 253 6.75 24.31 1.36
C GLU A 253 5.77 24.90 0.33
N ALA A 254 4.57 25.29 0.78
CA ALA A 254 3.58 25.92 -0.08
C ALA A 254 3.69 27.46 -0.09
N ALA A 255 4.55 28.02 0.75
CA ALA A 255 4.84 29.45 0.87
C ALA A 255 6.18 29.79 0.24
#